data_183727e308378316dfe25841093aacc9
#
_entry.id   183727e308378316dfe25841093aacc9
#
_cell.length_a   1.000
_cell.length_b   1.000
_cell.length_c   1.000
_cell.angle_alpha   90.00
_cell.angle_beta   90.00
_cell.angle_gamma   90.00
#
_symmetry.space_group_name_H-M   'P 1'
#
loop_
_entity.id
_entity.type
_entity.pdbx_description
1 polymer ?
#
loop_
_entity_poly.entity_id
_entity_poly.type
_entity_poly.pdbx_seq_one_letter_code
_entity_poly.pdbx_strand_id
1 'polypeptide(L)'
;MKKFVGILVLSISIILLNSCAKPTVVNIVLPGDNELDCEQLENAVAESQKIKREAEYAKEGTGGNVTRLILFWPAWAKTLHNADVAIRAADDRIYHLFNIMKKKRCDGTDKIEAQITSTEISITEQLKDLKEMYKSGYLTKEEYKKAKKKILD
;
A
#
# COMPACT_ATOMS: atom_id res chain seq x y z
N MET A 1 -24.80 15.38 -39.63
CA MET A 1 -24.45 15.92 -38.31
C MET A 1 -24.71 14.94 -37.18
N LYS A 2 -25.88 14.31 -37.02
CA LYS A 2 -26.18 13.35 -35.93
C LYS A 2 -25.22 12.14 -35.84
N LYS A 3 -24.78 11.59 -36.98
CA LYS A 3 -23.82 10.45 -37.00
C LYS A 3 -22.42 10.84 -36.53
N PHE A 4 -21.94 12.04 -36.81
CA PHE A 4 -20.65 12.53 -36.37
C PHE A 4 -20.60 12.78 -34.83
N VAL A 5 -21.72 13.31 -34.28
CA VAL A 5 -21.85 13.53 -32.84
C VAL A 5 -21.82 12.18 -32.08
N GLY A 6 -22.51 11.16 -32.63
CA GLY A 6 -22.49 9.80 -32.01
C GLY A 6 -21.10 9.18 -31.99
N ILE A 7 -20.30 9.31 -33.04
CA ILE A 7 -18.94 8.79 -33.12
C ILE A 7 -18.02 9.55 -32.15
N LEU A 8 -18.18 10.88 -32.04
CA LEU A 8 -17.40 11.71 -31.14
C LEU A 8 -17.67 11.36 -29.65
N VAL A 9 -18.94 11.16 -29.30
CA VAL A 9 -19.33 10.76 -27.94
C VAL A 9 -18.79 9.36 -27.58
N LEU A 10 -18.84 8.42 -28.54
CA LEU A 10 -18.31 7.07 -28.34
C LEU A 10 -16.81 7.07 -28.15
N SER A 11 -16.05 7.87 -28.92
CA SER A 11 -14.59 7.96 -28.77
C SER A 11 -14.16 8.61 -27.47
N ILE A 12 -14.86 9.62 -26.95
CA ILE A 12 -14.62 10.24 -25.66
C ILE A 12 -14.88 9.25 -24.51
N SER A 13 -15.95 8.44 -24.61
CA SER A 13 -16.25 7.40 -23.60
C SER A 13 -15.15 6.34 -23.49
N ILE A 14 -14.52 5.96 -24.60
CA ILE A 14 -13.43 4.96 -24.60
C ILE A 14 -12.16 5.51 -23.94
N ILE A 15 -11.87 6.80 -24.09
CA ILE A 15 -10.69 7.44 -23.48
C ILE A 15 -10.83 7.54 -21.95
N LEU A 16 -12.05 7.75 -21.44
CA LEU A 16 -12.32 7.86 -20.00
C LEU A 16 -12.22 6.51 -19.26
N LEU A 17 -12.29 5.38 -19.95
CA LEU A 17 -12.22 4.04 -19.35
C LEU A 17 -10.78 3.56 -19.05
N ASN A 18 -9.74 4.29 -19.50
CA ASN A 18 -8.34 3.90 -19.27
C ASN A 18 -7.72 4.44 -17.97
N SER A 19 -8.51 5.14 -17.13
CA SER A 19 -8.03 5.66 -15.84
C SER A 19 -8.09 4.60 -14.72
N CYS A 20 -7.50 3.43 -14.93
CA CYS A 20 -7.17 2.55 -13.82
C CYS A 20 -5.90 3.08 -13.15
N ALA A 21 -6.02 3.77 -12.03
CA ALA A 21 -4.91 4.15 -11.19
C ALA A 21 -4.22 2.87 -10.71
N LYS A 22 -3.06 2.56 -11.28
CA LYS A 22 -2.19 1.51 -10.75
C LYS A 22 -1.41 2.11 -9.60
N PRO A 23 -1.45 1.53 -8.39
CA PRO A 23 -0.58 1.97 -7.31
C PRO A 23 0.88 1.94 -7.75
N THR A 24 1.60 3.03 -7.50
CA THR A 24 3.03 3.12 -7.84
C THR A 24 3.81 2.30 -6.82
N VAL A 25 4.62 1.35 -7.29
CA VAL A 25 5.56 0.62 -6.45
C VAL A 25 6.89 1.34 -6.46
N VAL A 26 7.37 1.74 -5.29
CA VAL A 26 8.67 2.42 -5.15
C VAL A 26 9.82 1.42 -5.12
N ASN A 27 10.99 1.84 -5.59
CA ASN A 27 12.22 1.09 -5.36
C ASN A 27 12.67 1.28 -3.90
N ILE A 28 12.95 0.17 -3.21
CA ILE A 28 13.34 0.17 -1.79
C ILE A 28 14.68 0.89 -1.60
N VAL A 29 15.63 0.65 -2.49
CA VAL A 29 16.97 1.25 -2.48
C VAL A 29 17.21 1.94 -3.79
N LEU A 30 17.63 3.22 -3.76
CA LEU A 30 18.06 3.95 -4.93
C LEU A 30 19.56 4.22 -4.89
N PRO A 31 20.25 4.18 -6.04
CA PRO A 31 21.62 4.67 -6.15
C PRO A 31 21.66 6.13 -5.68
N GLY A 32 22.60 6.47 -4.78
CA GLY A 32 22.72 7.83 -4.25
C GLY A 32 21.96 8.10 -2.94
N ASP A 33 21.16 7.16 -2.42
CA ASP A 33 20.46 7.35 -1.13
C ASP A 33 21.42 7.75 0.00
N ASN A 34 22.62 7.20 0.02
CA ASN A 34 23.63 7.51 1.04
C ASN A 34 24.26 8.91 0.86
N GLU A 35 24.08 9.53 -0.30
CA GLU A 35 24.59 10.86 -0.61
C GLU A 35 23.62 11.96 -0.22
N LEU A 36 22.33 11.63 -0.03
CA LEU A 36 21.28 12.56 0.35
C LEU A 36 21.62 13.23 1.70
N ASP A 37 21.39 14.53 1.82
CA ASP A 37 21.42 15.24 3.09
C ASP A 37 20.16 14.95 3.94
N CYS A 38 20.10 15.48 5.17
CA CYS A 38 18.99 15.21 6.08
C CYS A 38 17.65 15.73 5.55
N GLU A 39 17.61 16.90 4.93
CA GLU A 39 16.38 17.45 4.34
C GLU A 39 15.89 16.61 3.16
N GLN A 40 16.80 16.19 2.30
CA GLN A 40 16.49 15.32 1.17
C GLN A 40 15.99 13.95 1.63
N LEU A 41 16.56 13.39 2.71
CA LEU A 41 16.09 12.16 3.31
C LEU A 41 14.69 12.28 3.90
N GLU A 42 14.40 13.37 4.61
CA GLU A 42 13.05 13.66 5.13
C GLU A 42 12.02 13.77 4.00
N ASN A 43 12.37 14.48 2.92
CA ASN A 43 11.51 14.60 1.75
C ASN A 43 11.26 13.24 1.08
N ALA A 44 12.28 12.39 0.97
CA ALA A 44 12.14 11.04 0.42
C ALA A 44 11.26 10.13 1.30
N VAL A 45 11.34 10.27 2.63
CA VAL A 45 10.43 9.58 3.56
C VAL A 45 9.00 10.08 3.38
N ALA A 46 8.79 11.40 3.31
CA ALA A 46 7.46 11.98 3.12
C ALA A 46 6.81 11.54 1.80
N GLU A 47 7.60 11.44 0.72
CA GLU A 47 7.14 10.91 -0.56
C GLU A 47 6.73 9.43 -0.45
N SER A 48 7.55 8.60 0.21
CA SER A 48 7.24 7.19 0.44
C SER A 48 5.97 7.02 1.28
N GLN A 49 5.78 7.83 2.31
CA GLN A 49 4.55 7.86 3.10
C GLN A 49 3.32 8.29 2.28
N LYS A 50 3.49 9.22 1.34
CA LYS A 50 2.41 9.62 0.43
C LYS A 50 1.98 8.45 -0.46
N ILE A 51 2.94 7.74 -1.06
CA ILE A 51 2.67 6.57 -1.90
C ILE A 51 1.98 5.46 -1.09
N LYS A 52 2.41 5.23 0.15
CA LYS A 52 1.75 4.30 1.08
C LYS A 52 0.28 4.66 1.27
N ARG A 53 -0.02 5.92 1.65
CA ARG A 53 -1.40 6.38 1.84
C ARG A 53 -2.26 6.26 0.57
N GLU A 54 -1.71 6.55 -0.59
CA GLU A 54 -2.41 6.40 -1.87
C GLU A 54 -2.75 4.93 -2.16
N ALA A 55 -1.84 4.01 -1.83
CA ALA A 55 -2.07 2.58 -1.96
C ALA A 55 -3.09 2.06 -0.93
N GLU A 56 -3.04 2.53 0.32
CA GLU A 56 -4.04 2.24 1.36
C GLU A 56 -5.43 2.73 0.94
N TYR A 57 -5.54 3.97 0.46
CA TYR A 57 -6.79 4.51 -0.06
C TYR A 57 -7.34 3.70 -1.24
N ALA A 58 -6.47 3.26 -2.16
CA ALA A 58 -6.88 2.38 -3.26
C ALA A 58 -7.41 1.03 -2.77
N LYS A 59 -6.92 0.54 -1.63
CA LYS A 59 -7.38 -0.69 -0.99
C LYS A 59 -8.71 -0.49 -0.25
N GLU A 60 -8.88 0.63 0.46
CA GLU A 60 -10.08 0.95 1.25
C GLU A 60 -11.23 1.48 0.39
N GLY A 61 -10.94 2.21 -0.67
CA GLY A 61 -11.92 2.84 -1.57
C GLY A 61 -12.86 1.86 -2.30
N THR A 62 -12.73 0.57 -2.02
CA THR A 62 -13.58 -0.50 -2.55
C THR A 62 -14.89 -0.69 -1.79
N GLY A 63 -15.07 -0.05 -0.63
CA GLY A 63 -16.25 -0.23 0.23
C GLY A 63 -17.58 0.28 -0.34
N GLY A 64 -17.56 1.16 -1.35
CA GLY A 64 -18.77 1.72 -1.98
C GLY A 64 -19.22 1.06 -3.29
N ASN A 65 -18.50 0.05 -3.78
CA ASN A 65 -18.69 -0.46 -5.14
C ASN A 65 -18.91 -1.99 -5.21
N VAL A 66 -19.82 -2.52 -4.40
CA VAL A 66 -20.20 -3.96 -4.43
C VAL A 66 -20.58 -4.40 -5.85
N THR A 67 -21.23 -3.53 -6.62
CA THR A 67 -21.62 -3.81 -8.02
C THR A 67 -20.39 -3.92 -8.95
N ARG A 68 -19.34 -3.11 -8.75
CA ARG A 68 -18.07 -3.25 -9.46
C ARG A 68 -17.33 -4.52 -9.09
N LEU A 69 -17.44 -4.96 -7.86
CA LEU A 69 -16.81 -6.16 -7.33
C LEU A 69 -17.29 -7.41 -8.05
N ILE A 70 -18.59 -7.52 -8.35
CA ILE A 70 -19.20 -8.66 -9.01
C ILE A 70 -18.84 -8.71 -10.50
N LEU A 71 -18.83 -7.56 -11.18
CA LEU A 71 -18.61 -7.47 -12.63
C LEU A 71 -17.13 -7.50 -13.03
N PHE A 72 -16.22 -7.03 -12.15
CA PHE A 72 -14.79 -6.84 -12.45
C PHE A 72 -13.85 -7.54 -11.47
N TRP A 73 -14.31 -8.64 -10.86
CA TRP A 73 -13.55 -9.41 -9.87
C TRP A 73 -12.06 -9.64 -10.22
N PRO A 74 -11.68 -10.08 -11.44
CA PRO A 74 -10.26 -10.30 -11.74
C PRO A 74 -9.42 -9.03 -11.74
N ALA A 75 -9.97 -7.91 -12.22
CA ALA A 75 -9.28 -6.62 -12.24
C ALA A 75 -9.14 -6.04 -10.83
N TRP A 76 -10.15 -6.21 -9.99
CA TRP A 76 -10.14 -5.78 -8.59
C TRP A 76 -9.13 -6.55 -7.75
N ALA A 77 -9.08 -7.90 -7.87
CA ALA A 77 -8.11 -8.73 -7.17
C ALA A 77 -6.67 -8.34 -7.51
N LYS A 78 -6.39 -7.99 -8.77
CA LYS A 78 -5.08 -7.49 -9.20
C LYS A 78 -4.75 -6.12 -8.60
N THR A 79 -5.73 -5.24 -8.48
CA THR A 79 -5.55 -3.90 -7.88
C THR A 79 -5.23 -4.02 -6.39
N LEU A 80 -5.90 -4.90 -5.65
CA LEU A 80 -5.62 -5.16 -4.24
C LEU A 80 -4.21 -5.73 -4.04
N HIS A 81 -3.85 -6.72 -4.86
CA HIS A 81 -2.50 -7.29 -4.78
C HIS A 81 -1.42 -6.23 -5.06
N ASN A 82 -1.62 -5.37 -6.06
CA ASN A 82 -0.68 -4.29 -6.38
C ASN A 82 -0.62 -3.25 -5.24
N ALA A 83 -1.75 -2.96 -4.57
CA ALA A 83 -1.77 -2.06 -3.42
C ALA A 83 -0.98 -2.63 -2.24
N ASP A 84 -1.14 -3.91 -1.91
CA ASP A 84 -0.37 -4.57 -0.85
C ASP A 84 1.14 -4.56 -1.15
N VAL A 85 1.53 -4.80 -2.41
CA VAL A 85 2.94 -4.71 -2.84
C VAL A 85 3.46 -3.28 -2.71
N ALA A 86 2.66 -2.28 -3.10
CA ALA A 86 3.05 -0.88 -3.02
C ALA A 86 3.20 -0.41 -1.56
N ILE A 87 2.30 -0.81 -0.66
CA ILE A 87 2.37 -0.51 0.78
C ILE A 87 3.66 -1.08 1.36
N ARG A 88 3.95 -2.36 1.14
CA ARG A 88 5.17 -2.99 1.64
C ARG A 88 6.44 -2.34 1.09
N ALA A 89 6.50 -2.10 -0.22
CA ALA A 89 7.65 -1.43 -0.82
C ALA A 89 7.87 -0.02 -0.25
N ALA A 90 6.79 0.71 0.07
CA ALA A 90 6.88 2.01 0.71
C ALA A 90 7.37 1.90 2.17
N ASP A 91 6.91 0.91 2.93
CA ASP A 91 7.37 0.66 4.31
C ASP A 91 8.86 0.28 4.32
N ASP A 92 9.28 -0.63 3.45
CA ASP A 92 10.68 -1.03 3.32
C ASP A 92 11.56 0.16 2.90
N ARG A 93 11.05 1.03 2.00
CA ARG A 93 11.73 2.26 1.61
C ARG A 93 11.89 3.22 2.79
N ILE A 94 10.83 3.46 3.56
CA ILE A 94 10.85 4.29 4.76
C ILE A 94 11.88 3.75 5.76
N TYR A 95 11.89 2.44 6.00
CA TYR A 95 12.83 1.80 6.90
C TYR A 95 14.28 1.94 6.42
N HIS A 96 14.54 1.79 5.13
CA HIS A 96 15.86 1.99 4.53
C HIS A 96 16.36 3.42 4.74
N LEU A 97 15.54 4.42 4.41
CA LEU A 97 15.86 5.84 4.58
C LEU A 97 16.07 6.21 6.05
N PHE A 98 15.22 5.71 6.95
CA PHE A 98 15.36 5.88 8.39
C PHE A 98 16.73 5.39 8.90
N ASN A 99 17.19 4.25 8.44
CA ASN A 99 18.51 3.73 8.82
C ASN A 99 19.65 4.64 8.36
N ILE A 100 19.52 5.28 7.19
CA ILE A 100 20.49 6.27 6.70
C ILE A 100 20.43 7.55 7.56
N MET A 101 19.23 8.07 7.86
CA MET A 101 19.02 9.22 8.73
C MET A 101 19.62 8.99 10.11
N LYS A 102 19.42 7.82 10.70
CA LYS A 102 19.99 7.45 11.99
C LYS A 102 21.52 7.41 11.97
N LYS A 103 22.14 6.88 10.92
CA LYS A 103 23.58 6.89 10.71
C LYS A 103 24.15 8.32 10.57
N LYS A 104 23.43 9.19 9.90
CA LYS A 104 23.80 10.58 9.68
C LYS A 104 23.47 11.49 10.88
N ARG A 105 22.76 10.98 11.90
CA ARG A 105 22.28 11.71 13.07
C ARG A 105 21.36 12.89 12.68
N CYS A 106 20.48 12.65 11.71
CA CYS A 106 19.48 13.65 11.32
C CYS A 106 18.46 13.85 12.43
N ASP A 107 17.96 15.09 12.56
CA ASP A 107 16.84 15.41 13.43
C ASP A 107 15.55 14.76 12.89
N GLY A 108 14.52 14.59 13.73
CA GLY A 108 13.23 14.04 13.30
C GLY A 108 13.15 12.51 13.18
N THR A 109 14.24 11.78 13.41
CA THR A 109 14.27 10.31 13.42
C THR A 109 13.28 9.72 14.43
N ASP A 110 13.06 10.38 15.58
CA ASP A 110 12.17 9.92 16.65
C ASP A 110 10.71 9.75 16.18
N LYS A 111 10.24 10.65 15.32
CA LYS A 111 8.89 10.57 14.75
C LYS A 111 8.72 9.38 13.82
N ILE A 112 9.73 9.11 13.01
CA ILE A 112 9.73 7.99 12.07
C ILE A 112 9.84 6.67 12.84
N GLU A 113 10.70 6.61 13.88
CA GLU A 113 10.84 5.46 14.76
C GLU A 113 9.53 5.13 15.47
N ALA A 114 8.82 6.13 15.99
CA ALA A 114 7.50 5.94 16.61
C ALA A 114 6.47 5.38 15.62
N GLN A 115 6.49 5.79 14.36
CA GLN A 115 5.61 5.26 13.32
C GLN A 115 5.93 3.81 12.98
N ILE A 116 7.20 3.47 12.82
CA ILE A 116 7.65 2.09 12.55
C ILE A 116 7.25 1.18 13.71
N THR A 117 7.53 1.61 14.94
CA THR A 117 7.21 0.85 16.16
C THR A 117 5.71 0.64 16.32
N SER A 118 4.88 1.64 16.04
CA SER A 118 3.41 1.50 16.10
C SER A 118 2.89 0.47 15.09
N THR A 119 3.48 0.40 13.91
CA THR A 119 3.14 -0.61 12.89
C THR A 119 3.50 -2.03 13.35
N GLU A 120 4.67 -2.22 13.95
CA GLU A 120 5.10 -3.52 14.50
C GLU A 120 4.23 -3.99 15.66
N ILE A 121 3.82 -3.08 16.57
CA ILE A 121 2.91 -3.39 17.66
C ILE A 121 1.55 -3.84 17.11
N SER A 122 1.02 -3.14 16.11
CA SER A 122 -0.26 -3.50 15.47
C SER A 122 -0.22 -4.89 14.84
N ILE A 123 0.85 -5.27 14.14
CA ILE A 123 1.03 -6.61 13.59
C ILE A 123 1.08 -7.67 14.69
N THR A 124 1.79 -7.40 15.78
CA THR A 124 1.91 -8.31 16.91
C THR A 124 0.55 -8.53 17.59
N GLU A 125 -0.24 -7.49 17.76
CA GLU A 125 -1.61 -7.57 18.30
C GLU A 125 -2.51 -8.41 17.39
N GLN A 126 -2.51 -8.14 16.08
CA GLN A 126 -3.30 -8.91 15.12
C GLN A 126 -2.93 -10.41 15.12
N LEU A 127 -1.65 -10.75 15.25
CA LEU A 127 -1.19 -12.14 15.34
C LEU A 127 -1.62 -12.80 16.66
N LYS A 128 -1.66 -12.02 17.75
CA LYS A 128 -2.15 -12.50 19.04
C LYS A 128 -3.63 -12.80 19.00
N ASP A 129 -4.44 -11.87 18.49
CA ASP A 129 -5.89 -12.05 18.34
C ASP A 129 -6.22 -13.24 17.42
N LEU A 130 -5.52 -13.35 16.29
CA LEU A 130 -5.67 -14.46 15.37
C LEU A 130 -5.37 -15.82 16.05
N LYS A 131 -4.34 -15.85 16.92
CA LYS A 131 -4.00 -17.05 17.68
C LYS A 131 -5.07 -17.40 18.71
N GLU A 132 -5.68 -16.40 19.34
CA GLU A 132 -6.78 -16.61 20.31
C GLU A 132 -8.04 -17.13 19.62
N MET A 133 -8.37 -16.57 18.44
CA MET A 133 -9.49 -17.06 17.61
C MET A 133 -9.29 -18.53 17.18
N TYR A 134 -8.06 -18.92 16.85
CA TYR A 134 -7.74 -20.31 16.53
C TYR A 134 -7.87 -21.23 17.76
N LYS A 135 -7.36 -20.81 18.92
CA LYS A 135 -7.44 -21.59 20.15
C LYS A 135 -8.87 -21.80 20.66
N SER A 136 -9.73 -20.78 20.47
CA SER A 136 -11.14 -20.84 20.86
C SER A 136 -12.03 -21.58 19.84
N GLY A 137 -11.44 -22.10 18.75
CA GLY A 137 -12.16 -22.90 17.76
C GLY A 137 -12.98 -22.08 16.74
N TYR A 138 -12.85 -20.75 16.73
CA TYR A 138 -13.49 -19.90 15.74
C TYR A 138 -12.86 -20.01 14.34
N LEU A 139 -11.63 -20.51 14.26
CA LEU A 139 -10.89 -20.71 13.01
C LEU A 139 -10.40 -22.14 12.89
N THR A 140 -10.51 -22.70 11.70
CA THR A 140 -9.85 -23.95 11.33
C THR A 140 -8.34 -23.73 11.19
N LYS A 141 -7.58 -24.80 11.20
CA LYS A 141 -6.11 -24.76 11.02
C LYS A 141 -5.70 -24.13 9.68
N GLU A 142 -6.47 -24.39 8.64
CA GLU A 142 -6.25 -23.86 7.28
C GLU A 142 -6.53 -22.36 7.23
N GLU A 143 -7.63 -21.91 7.81
CA GLU A 143 -7.98 -20.48 7.89
C GLU A 143 -6.96 -19.71 8.73
N TYR A 144 -6.53 -20.26 9.86
CA TYR A 144 -5.49 -19.68 10.68
C TYR A 144 -4.16 -19.49 9.90
N LYS A 145 -3.72 -20.53 9.18
CA LYS A 145 -2.51 -20.45 8.35
C LYS A 145 -2.62 -19.40 7.26
N LYS A 146 -3.78 -19.35 6.58
CA LYS A 146 -4.04 -18.40 5.50
C LYS A 146 -4.06 -16.95 6.03
N ALA A 147 -4.75 -16.73 7.15
CA ALA A 147 -4.84 -15.42 7.79
C ALA A 147 -3.46 -14.96 8.32
N LYS A 148 -2.72 -15.87 9.00
CA LYS A 148 -1.36 -15.59 9.47
C LYS A 148 -0.42 -15.19 8.33
N LYS A 149 -0.49 -15.91 7.21
CA LYS A 149 0.30 -15.55 6.03
C LYS A 149 -0.05 -14.14 5.53
N LYS A 150 -1.35 -13.80 5.49
CA LYS A 150 -1.82 -12.49 5.04
C LYS A 150 -1.40 -11.32 5.94
N ILE A 151 -1.20 -11.57 7.24
CA ILE A 151 -0.72 -10.56 8.20
C ILE A 151 0.79 -10.35 8.05
N LEU A 152 1.54 -11.42 7.72
CA LEU A 152 3.00 -11.40 7.65
C LEU A 152 3.55 -11.12 6.24
N ASP A 153 2.73 -11.28 5.20
CA ASP A 153 3.07 -10.97 3.80
C ASP A 153 2.63 -9.56 3.44
#